data_73b84981cd05b84376c40a4f6cdefc44
#
_entry.id   73b84981cd05b84376c40a4f6cdefc44
#
_cell.length_a   1.000
_cell.length_b   1.000
_cell.length_c   1.000
_cell.angle_alpha   90.00
_cell.angle_beta   90.00
_cell.angle_gamma   90.00
#
_symmetry.space_group_name_H-M   'P 1'
#
loop_
_entity.id
_entity.type
_entity.pdbx_description
1 polymer ?
#
loop_
_entity_poly.entity_id
_entity_poly.type
_entity_poly.pdbx_seq_one_letter_code
_entity_poly.pdbx_strand_id
1 'polypeptide(L)'
;MAAATESAAAIMIDLDELGNRLGEVESYLRLEEKRSRVGELEQMSAASGFWDDGDRARSLMEELARCKEDVQLVEGAHERLADARAALELADEMDGDDAAELLAEASATASSLARDIDEMELSSWFTGEFDHGDAILTIKPGQGGLEAQDWTFMLFKMYMKYCARRGWKVIINDCPAAEVIGIDRATITVQGKDAFGMLRAEAGVHRLVRISPTD
;
A
#
# COMPACT_ATOMS: atom_id res chain seq x y z
N MET A 1 18.50 -27.00 20.76
CA MET A 1 19.45 -26.94 19.66
C MET A 1 18.79 -27.33 18.31
N ALA A 2 18.30 -28.55 18.09
CA ALA A 2 17.71 -28.92 16.78
C ALA A 2 16.53 -28.03 16.32
N ALA A 3 15.56 -27.72 17.22
CA ALA A 3 14.41 -26.88 16.91
C ALA A 3 14.77 -25.41 16.60
N ALA A 4 15.82 -24.86 17.23
CA ALA A 4 16.30 -23.51 16.92
C ALA A 4 16.99 -23.44 15.57
N THR A 5 17.78 -24.46 15.22
CA THR A 5 18.44 -24.56 13.91
C THR A 5 17.44 -24.75 12.76
N GLU A 6 16.38 -25.56 12.96
CA GLU A 6 15.28 -25.67 11.98
C GLU A 6 14.53 -24.34 11.82
N SER A 7 14.36 -23.58 12.91
CA SER A 7 13.74 -22.24 12.86
C SER A 7 14.60 -21.24 12.09
N ALA A 8 15.91 -21.19 12.32
CA ALA A 8 16.85 -20.33 11.62
C ALA A 8 16.89 -20.62 10.11
N ALA A 9 16.96 -21.90 9.73
CA ALA A 9 16.94 -22.31 8.34
C ALA A 9 15.63 -21.94 7.60
N ALA A 10 14.49 -22.03 8.28
CA ALA A 10 13.20 -21.60 7.72
C ALA A 10 13.16 -20.09 7.50
N ILE A 11 13.60 -19.29 8.49
CA ILE A 11 13.66 -17.83 8.34
C ILE A 11 14.62 -17.42 7.23
N MET A 12 15.76 -18.10 7.06
CA MET A 12 16.70 -17.81 5.98
C MET A 12 16.07 -18.05 4.59
N ILE A 13 15.30 -19.14 4.44
CA ILE A 13 14.56 -19.42 3.20
C ILE A 13 13.56 -18.31 2.90
N ASP A 14 12.81 -17.86 3.92
CA ASP A 14 11.86 -16.76 3.78
C ASP A 14 12.57 -15.46 3.37
N LEU A 15 13.71 -15.13 3.98
CA LEU A 15 14.51 -13.94 3.64
C LEU A 15 15.09 -14.02 2.21
N ASP A 16 15.46 -15.22 1.73
CA ASP A 16 15.94 -15.40 0.37
C ASP A 16 14.81 -15.21 -0.65
N GLU A 17 13.62 -15.72 -0.36
CA GLU A 17 12.43 -15.47 -1.18
C GLU A 17 12.06 -13.99 -1.22
N LEU A 18 12.08 -13.32 -0.07
CA LEU A 18 11.84 -11.87 0.00
C LEU A 18 12.89 -11.07 -0.77
N GLY A 19 14.17 -11.47 -0.74
CA GLY A 19 15.21 -10.85 -1.53
C GLY A 19 14.97 -10.97 -3.03
N ASN A 20 14.52 -12.13 -3.52
CA ASN A 20 14.17 -12.33 -4.91
C ASN A 20 12.98 -11.46 -5.34
N ARG A 21 11.90 -11.43 -4.53
CA ARG A 21 10.74 -10.59 -4.78
C ARG A 21 11.10 -9.11 -4.80
N LEU A 22 11.95 -8.66 -3.88
CA LEU A 22 12.42 -7.28 -3.84
C LEU A 22 13.20 -6.91 -5.11
N GLY A 23 14.03 -7.81 -5.66
CA GLY A 23 14.70 -7.62 -6.93
C GLY A 23 13.73 -7.51 -8.12
N GLU A 24 12.62 -8.25 -8.10
CA GLU A 24 11.55 -8.09 -9.09
C GLU A 24 10.85 -6.73 -8.97
N VAL A 25 10.55 -6.28 -7.74
CA VAL A 25 9.97 -4.96 -7.48
C VAL A 25 10.87 -3.85 -8.01
N GLU A 26 12.18 -3.92 -7.82
CA GLU A 26 13.14 -2.96 -8.39
C GLU A 26 12.99 -2.84 -9.90
N SER A 27 12.88 -3.98 -10.59
CA SER A 27 12.70 -4.04 -12.04
C SER A 27 11.37 -3.41 -12.47
N TYR A 28 10.27 -3.74 -11.81
CA TYR A 28 8.93 -3.19 -12.13
C TYR A 28 8.84 -1.70 -11.86
N LEU A 29 9.42 -1.22 -10.76
CA LEU A 29 9.46 0.19 -10.40
C LEU A 29 10.48 1.00 -11.22
N ARG A 30 11.31 0.34 -12.04
CA ARG A 30 12.40 0.95 -12.81
C ARG A 30 13.30 1.83 -11.93
N LEU A 31 13.79 1.25 -10.84
CA LEU A 31 14.45 2.00 -9.78
C LEU A 31 15.66 2.81 -10.28
N GLU A 32 16.45 2.25 -11.21
CA GLU A 32 17.60 2.96 -11.80
C GLU A 32 17.18 4.20 -12.60
N GLU A 33 16.07 4.13 -13.34
CA GLU A 33 15.53 5.29 -14.04
C GLU A 33 15.07 6.37 -13.04
N LYS A 34 14.44 5.95 -11.94
CA LYS A 34 14.00 6.88 -10.87
C LYS A 34 15.18 7.52 -10.15
N ARG A 35 16.26 6.78 -9.85
CA ARG A 35 17.50 7.34 -9.29
C ARG A 35 18.11 8.39 -10.21
N SER A 36 18.22 8.11 -11.51
CA SER A 36 18.69 9.09 -12.49
C SER A 36 17.79 10.31 -12.53
N ARG A 37 16.47 10.09 -12.52
CA ARG A 37 15.47 11.16 -12.55
C ARG A 37 15.50 12.05 -11.31
N VAL A 38 15.74 11.48 -10.13
CA VAL A 38 15.97 12.25 -8.89
C VAL A 38 17.14 13.21 -9.07
N GLY A 39 18.28 12.72 -9.60
CA GLY A 39 19.46 13.58 -9.83
C GLY A 39 19.18 14.71 -10.83
N GLU A 40 18.45 14.44 -11.93
CA GLU A 40 18.06 15.45 -12.90
C GLU A 40 17.14 16.53 -12.27
N LEU A 41 16.11 16.10 -11.54
CA LEU A 41 15.14 17.00 -10.93
C LEU A 41 15.79 17.85 -9.81
N GLU A 42 16.72 17.30 -9.06
CA GLU A 42 17.51 18.07 -8.08
C GLU A 42 18.37 19.14 -8.74
N GLN A 43 19.05 18.81 -9.84
CA GLN A 43 19.82 19.78 -10.61
C GLN A 43 18.92 20.88 -11.20
N MET A 44 17.75 20.49 -11.73
CA MET A 44 16.77 21.46 -12.27
C MET A 44 16.24 22.39 -11.17
N SER A 45 15.93 21.86 -10.00
CA SER A 45 15.40 22.64 -8.87
C SER A 45 16.41 23.65 -8.31
N ALA A 46 17.70 23.39 -8.47
CA ALA A 46 18.79 24.29 -8.07
C ALA A 46 19.09 25.37 -9.13
N ALA A 47 18.54 25.28 -10.35
CA ALA A 47 18.80 26.24 -11.41
C ALA A 47 18.08 27.57 -11.18
N SER A 48 18.74 28.68 -11.56
CA SER A 48 18.09 30.00 -11.54
C SER A 48 16.92 30.05 -12.50
N GLY A 49 15.75 30.53 -12.04
CA GLY A 49 14.52 30.60 -12.84
C GLY A 49 13.61 29.38 -12.74
N PHE A 50 13.97 28.34 -11.98
CA PHE A 50 13.10 27.19 -11.75
C PHE A 50 11.74 27.58 -11.15
N TRP A 51 11.74 28.56 -10.26
CA TRP A 51 10.57 29.02 -9.51
C TRP A 51 9.76 30.11 -10.24
N ASP A 52 10.16 30.54 -11.44
CA ASP A 52 9.47 31.57 -12.22
C ASP A 52 8.10 31.07 -12.74
N ASP A 53 7.95 29.75 -12.96
CA ASP A 53 6.71 29.08 -13.27
C ASP A 53 6.28 28.20 -12.09
N GLY A 54 5.43 28.73 -11.23
CA GLY A 54 5.02 28.09 -9.99
C GLY A 54 4.26 26.77 -10.18
N ASP A 55 3.46 26.62 -11.25
CA ASP A 55 2.70 25.40 -11.49
C ASP A 55 3.61 24.28 -12.01
N ARG A 56 4.53 24.61 -12.91
CA ARG A 56 5.55 23.68 -13.39
C ARG A 56 6.49 23.26 -12.26
N ALA A 57 6.97 24.21 -11.45
CA ALA A 57 7.85 23.93 -10.31
C ALA A 57 7.17 22.98 -9.32
N ARG A 58 5.89 23.21 -9.01
CA ARG A 58 5.11 22.32 -8.12
C ARG A 58 5.03 20.90 -8.68
N SER A 59 4.66 20.73 -9.94
CA SER A 59 4.55 19.42 -10.60
C SER A 59 5.88 18.65 -10.57
N LEU A 60 6.99 19.32 -10.87
CA LEU A 60 8.33 18.71 -10.86
C LEU A 60 8.78 18.35 -9.43
N MET A 61 8.45 19.16 -8.43
CA MET A 61 8.75 18.85 -7.03
C MET A 61 7.90 17.68 -6.50
N GLU A 62 6.65 17.56 -6.93
CA GLU A 62 5.81 16.40 -6.62
C GLU A 62 6.36 15.11 -7.28
N GLU A 63 6.85 15.21 -8.52
CA GLU A 63 7.54 14.11 -9.21
C GLU A 63 8.81 13.71 -8.45
N LEU A 64 9.63 14.68 -8.05
CA LEU A 64 10.84 14.45 -7.28
C LEU A 64 10.54 13.74 -5.95
N ALA A 65 9.53 14.22 -5.24
CA ALA A 65 9.14 13.62 -3.96
C ALA A 65 8.71 12.15 -4.12
N ARG A 66 7.91 11.83 -5.15
CA ARG A 66 7.49 10.46 -5.45
C ARG A 66 8.67 9.56 -5.83
N CYS A 67 9.56 10.03 -6.71
CA CYS A 67 10.73 9.24 -7.10
C CYS A 67 11.65 8.96 -5.89
N LYS A 68 11.86 9.95 -5.02
CA LYS A 68 12.65 9.78 -3.79
C LYS A 68 12.00 8.80 -2.82
N GLU A 69 10.69 8.88 -2.63
CA GLU A 69 9.95 7.98 -1.76
C GLU A 69 10.08 6.53 -2.22
N ASP A 70 9.91 6.26 -3.52
CA ASP A 70 10.03 4.92 -4.08
C ASP A 70 11.47 4.37 -3.93
N VAL A 71 12.50 5.21 -4.18
CA VAL A 71 13.91 4.82 -4.00
C VAL A 71 14.19 4.49 -2.53
N GLN A 72 13.80 5.37 -1.61
CA GLN A 72 14.03 5.18 -0.17
C GLN A 72 13.31 3.96 0.39
N LEU A 73 12.10 3.69 -0.11
CA LEU A 73 11.31 2.53 0.32
C LEU A 73 12.02 1.22 -0.01
N VAL A 74 12.54 1.09 -1.24
CA VAL A 74 13.23 -0.11 -1.68
C VAL A 74 14.62 -0.23 -1.02
N GLU A 75 15.37 0.85 -0.91
CA GLU A 75 16.68 0.86 -0.23
C GLU A 75 16.53 0.49 1.25
N GLY A 76 15.55 1.05 1.95
CA GLY A 76 15.27 0.68 3.34
C GLY A 76 14.81 -0.78 3.50
N ALA A 77 14.14 -1.36 2.50
CA ALA A 77 13.81 -2.79 2.51
C ALA A 77 15.07 -3.67 2.35
N HIS A 78 16.02 -3.27 1.49
CA HIS A 78 17.31 -3.97 1.36
C HIS A 78 18.15 -3.91 2.63
N GLU A 79 18.23 -2.74 3.28
CA GLU A 79 18.93 -2.59 4.56
C GLU A 79 18.34 -3.52 5.61
N ARG A 80 17.03 -3.54 5.79
CA ARG A 80 16.34 -4.42 6.74
C ARG A 80 16.53 -5.90 6.41
N LEU A 81 16.57 -6.27 5.14
CA LEU A 81 16.86 -7.64 4.70
C LEU A 81 18.28 -8.06 5.07
N ALA A 82 19.26 -7.16 4.87
CA ALA A 82 20.65 -7.39 5.23
C ALA A 82 20.81 -7.51 6.75
N ASP A 83 20.17 -6.63 7.52
CA ASP A 83 20.20 -6.66 8.99
C ASP A 83 19.59 -7.96 9.55
N ALA A 84 18.46 -8.42 8.99
CA ALA A 84 17.84 -9.67 9.39
C ALA A 84 18.74 -10.91 9.09
N ARG A 85 19.44 -10.91 7.95
CA ARG A 85 20.43 -11.97 7.64
C ARG A 85 21.61 -11.94 8.60
N ALA A 86 22.15 -10.75 8.89
CA ALA A 86 23.24 -10.61 9.85
C ALA A 86 22.82 -11.06 11.27
N ALA A 87 21.59 -10.77 11.68
CA ALA A 87 21.04 -11.26 12.95
C ALA A 87 20.96 -12.79 13.02
N LEU A 88 20.62 -13.46 11.90
CA LEU A 88 20.61 -14.93 11.84
C LEU A 88 22.02 -15.52 11.91
N GLU A 89 23.00 -14.91 11.23
CA GLU A 89 24.40 -15.33 11.29
C GLU A 89 24.94 -15.22 12.72
N LEU A 90 24.66 -14.11 13.40
CA LEU A 90 25.04 -13.93 14.80
C LEU A 90 24.34 -14.92 15.74
N ALA A 91 23.06 -15.22 15.50
CA ALA A 91 22.33 -16.20 16.30
C ALA A 91 22.88 -17.61 16.18
N ASP A 92 23.51 -17.99 15.05
CA ASP A 92 24.14 -19.28 14.85
C ASP A 92 25.48 -19.41 15.64
N GLU A 93 26.12 -18.26 15.93
CA GLU A 93 27.35 -18.19 16.73
C GLU A 93 27.07 -18.09 18.26
N MET A 94 25.82 -17.89 18.65
CA MET A 94 25.42 -17.68 20.04
C MET A 94 24.57 -18.84 20.57
N ASP A 95 24.49 -18.96 21.87
CA ASP A 95 23.68 -19.96 22.59
C ASP A 95 22.73 -19.29 23.61
N GLY A 96 21.62 -19.94 23.89
CA GLY A 96 20.72 -19.54 24.99
C GLY A 96 19.69 -18.46 24.56
N ASP A 97 19.37 -17.59 25.55
CA ASP A 97 18.29 -16.62 25.39
C ASP A 97 18.63 -15.52 24.37
N ASP A 98 19.90 -15.14 24.25
CA ASP A 98 20.36 -14.10 23.31
C ASP A 98 20.17 -14.55 21.83
N ALA A 99 20.51 -15.83 21.54
CA ALA A 99 20.24 -16.40 20.21
C ALA A 99 18.74 -16.45 19.89
N ALA A 100 17.90 -16.78 20.88
CA ALA A 100 16.46 -16.83 20.71
C ALA A 100 15.87 -15.44 20.45
N GLU A 101 16.41 -14.37 21.06
CA GLU A 101 16.00 -13.00 20.83
C GLU A 101 16.32 -12.56 19.39
N LEU A 102 17.54 -12.83 18.89
CA LEU A 102 17.94 -12.52 17.52
C LEU A 102 17.09 -13.26 16.47
N LEU A 103 16.76 -14.53 16.73
CA LEU A 103 15.86 -15.30 15.85
C LEU A 103 14.46 -14.70 15.82
N ALA A 104 13.93 -14.27 16.97
CA ALA A 104 12.62 -13.63 17.06
C ALA A 104 12.59 -12.28 16.33
N GLU A 105 13.66 -11.48 16.45
CA GLU A 105 13.82 -10.21 15.72
C GLU A 105 13.88 -10.43 14.23
N ALA A 106 14.70 -11.36 13.74
CA ALA A 106 14.79 -11.70 12.32
C ALA A 106 13.45 -12.17 11.74
N SER A 107 12.72 -13.02 12.48
CA SER A 107 11.39 -13.49 12.09
C SER A 107 10.36 -12.35 12.02
N ALA A 108 10.37 -11.45 13.00
CA ALA A 108 9.49 -10.28 13.01
C ALA A 108 9.81 -9.34 11.83
N THR A 109 11.09 -9.13 11.53
CA THR A 109 11.57 -8.34 10.40
C THR A 109 11.14 -8.98 9.07
N ALA A 110 11.32 -10.28 8.88
CA ALA A 110 10.87 -11.01 7.70
C ALA A 110 9.35 -10.84 7.49
N SER A 111 8.55 -11.01 8.55
CA SER A 111 7.09 -10.86 8.51
C SER A 111 6.65 -9.43 8.17
N SER A 112 7.40 -8.41 8.59
CA SER A 112 7.08 -7.02 8.23
C SER A 112 7.53 -6.68 6.82
N LEU A 113 8.70 -7.16 6.39
CA LEU A 113 9.20 -7.01 5.02
C LEU A 113 8.25 -7.65 4.00
N ALA A 114 7.72 -8.84 4.29
CA ALA A 114 6.76 -9.50 3.41
C ALA A 114 5.56 -8.60 3.11
N ARG A 115 5.00 -7.94 4.13
CA ARG A 115 3.87 -7.01 3.96
C ARG A 115 4.25 -5.76 3.17
N ASP A 116 5.44 -5.22 3.43
CA ASP A 116 5.91 -4.04 2.72
C ASP A 116 6.17 -4.35 1.23
N ILE A 117 6.75 -5.53 0.93
CA ILE A 117 6.96 -6.00 -0.44
C ILE A 117 5.61 -6.26 -1.14
N ASP A 118 4.63 -6.88 -0.48
CA ASP A 118 3.27 -7.04 -1.01
C ASP A 118 2.65 -5.68 -1.42
N GLU A 119 2.88 -4.64 -0.62
CA GLU A 119 2.41 -3.28 -0.93
C GLU A 119 3.17 -2.65 -2.10
N MET A 120 4.49 -2.86 -2.19
CA MET A 120 5.30 -2.38 -3.31
C MET A 120 4.92 -3.07 -4.62
N GLU A 121 4.73 -4.38 -4.62
CA GLU A 121 4.25 -5.16 -5.78
C GLU A 121 2.92 -4.63 -6.26
N LEU A 122 1.98 -4.40 -5.34
CA LEU A 122 0.67 -3.86 -5.67
C LEU A 122 0.76 -2.44 -6.26
N SER A 123 1.61 -1.58 -5.68
CA SER A 123 1.83 -0.21 -6.18
C SER A 123 2.48 -0.21 -7.56
N SER A 124 3.32 -1.20 -7.89
CA SER A 124 3.96 -1.31 -9.20
C SER A 124 2.98 -1.52 -10.37
N TRP A 125 1.75 -1.98 -10.08
CA TRP A 125 0.69 -2.15 -11.09
C TRP A 125 -0.01 -0.84 -11.45
N PHE A 126 0.22 0.23 -10.70
CA PHE A 126 -0.41 1.53 -10.90
C PHE A 126 0.43 2.36 -11.88
N THR A 127 0.15 2.21 -13.18
CA THR A 127 0.86 2.88 -14.28
C THR A 127 0.06 4.00 -14.94
N GLY A 128 -1.18 4.19 -14.54
CA GLY A 128 -2.07 5.22 -15.08
C GLY A 128 -1.78 6.60 -14.47
N GLU A 129 -2.02 7.64 -15.24
CA GLU A 129 -1.79 9.05 -14.86
C GLU A 129 -2.44 9.44 -13.52
N PHE A 130 -3.62 8.87 -13.22
CA PHE A 130 -4.39 9.20 -12.00
C PHE A 130 -4.28 8.15 -10.90
N ASP A 131 -3.59 7.02 -11.14
CA ASP A 131 -3.59 5.89 -10.22
C ASP A 131 -3.04 6.25 -8.82
N HIS A 132 -2.08 7.16 -8.75
CA HIS A 132 -1.47 7.62 -7.50
C HIS A 132 -2.28 8.71 -6.77
N GLY A 133 -3.38 9.17 -7.37
CA GLY A 133 -4.19 10.27 -6.85
C GLY A 133 -5.30 9.85 -5.90
N ASP A 134 -5.99 10.87 -5.39
CA ASP A 134 -7.21 10.75 -4.60
C ASP A 134 -8.35 10.18 -5.44
N ALA A 135 -9.32 9.52 -4.81
CA ALA A 135 -10.48 8.95 -5.47
C ALA A 135 -11.80 9.58 -5.01
N ILE A 136 -12.75 9.69 -5.93
CA ILE A 136 -14.15 9.94 -5.60
C ILE A 136 -14.91 8.63 -5.82
N LEU A 137 -15.43 8.06 -4.74
CA LEU A 137 -16.22 6.83 -4.77
C LEU A 137 -17.70 7.17 -4.58
N THR A 138 -18.53 6.72 -5.54
CA THR A 138 -19.98 6.82 -5.46
C THR A 138 -20.62 5.45 -5.46
N ILE A 139 -21.41 5.15 -4.44
CA ILE A 139 -22.15 3.90 -4.27
C ILE A 139 -23.63 4.22 -4.38
N LYS A 140 -24.34 3.47 -5.23
CA LYS A 140 -25.80 3.65 -5.45
C LYS A 140 -26.50 2.30 -5.40
N PRO A 141 -27.74 2.22 -4.87
CA PRO A 141 -28.53 1.01 -4.97
C PRO A 141 -28.80 0.66 -6.45
N GLY A 142 -28.80 -0.63 -6.74
CA GLY A 142 -29.23 -1.14 -8.03
C GLY A 142 -30.76 -1.18 -8.17
N GLN A 143 -31.24 -1.97 -9.13
CA GLN A 143 -32.67 -2.20 -9.28
C GLN A 143 -33.18 -3.12 -8.16
N GLY A 144 -33.63 -2.55 -7.07
CA GLY A 144 -34.15 -3.24 -5.91
C GLY A 144 -34.70 -2.24 -4.91
N GLY A 145 -35.63 -2.65 -4.07
CA GLY A 145 -36.18 -1.80 -3.02
C GLY A 145 -35.26 -1.74 -1.80
N LEU A 146 -35.85 -1.97 -0.63
CA LEU A 146 -35.18 -1.86 0.68
C LEU A 146 -33.89 -2.63 0.81
N GLU A 147 -33.82 -3.84 0.23
CA GLU A 147 -32.63 -4.70 0.25
C GLU A 147 -31.43 -4.07 -0.47
N ALA A 148 -31.68 -3.37 -1.59
CA ALA A 148 -30.61 -2.70 -2.32
C ALA A 148 -30.08 -1.47 -1.55
N GLN A 149 -30.94 -0.75 -0.85
CA GLN A 149 -30.58 0.37 0.01
C GLN A 149 -29.76 -0.09 1.24
N ASP A 150 -30.15 -1.22 1.86
CA ASP A 150 -29.41 -1.81 2.96
C ASP A 150 -28.03 -2.32 2.48
N TRP A 151 -27.97 -3.01 1.32
CA TRP A 151 -26.72 -3.43 0.75
C TRP A 151 -25.78 -2.27 0.42
N THR A 152 -26.30 -1.18 -0.10
CA THR A 152 -25.54 0.06 -0.35
C THR A 152 -24.91 0.58 0.94
N PHE A 153 -25.64 0.57 2.05
CA PHE A 153 -25.11 0.96 3.35
C PHE A 153 -24.05 -0.01 3.89
N MET A 154 -24.22 -1.31 3.65
CA MET A 154 -23.20 -2.29 4.02
C MET A 154 -21.90 -2.07 3.26
N LEU A 155 -21.97 -1.85 1.94
CA LEU A 155 -20.81 -1.51 1.10
C LEU A 155 -20.14 -0.21 1.56
N PHE A 156 -20.92 0.83 1.81
CA PHE A 156 -20.39 2.08 2.35
C PHE A 156 -19.59 1.85 3.64
N LYS A 157 -20.12 1.09 4.61
CA LYS A 157 -19.41 0.74 5.84
C LYS A 157 -18.16 -0.09 5.58
N MET A 158 -18.19 -0.99 4.59
CA MET A 158 -17.02 -1.79 4.18
C MET A 158 -15.91 -0.89 3.68
N TYR A 159 -16.20 0.01 2.74
CA TYR A 159 -15.20 0.95 2.20
C TYR A 159 -14.68 1.92 3.25
N MET A 160 -15.51 2.44 4.15
CA MET A 160 -15.07 3.26 5.27
C MET A 160 -14.04 2.55 6.15
N LYS A 161 -14.30 1.27 6.48
CA LYS A 161 -13.35 0.44 7.25
C LYS A 161 -12.07 0.14 6.47
N TYR A 162 -12.18 -0.11 5.17
CA TYR A 162 -11.05 -0.34 4.31
C TYR A 162 -10.13 0.89 4.26
N CYS A 163 -10.69 2.06 3.98
CA CYS A 163 -9.95 3.32 3.97
C CYS A 163 -9.26 3.60 5.32
N ALA A 164 -9.96 3.36 6.44
CA ALA A 164 -9.38 3.52 7.77
C ALA A 164 -8.18 2.58 8.01
N ARG A 165 -8.24 1.32 7.56
CA ARG A 165 -7.11 0.39 7.67
C ARG A 165 -5.92 0.78 6.82
N ARG A 166 -6.18 1.43 5.65
CA ARG A 166 -5.14 1.97 4.76
C ARG A 166 -4.58 3.33 5.25
N GLY A 167 -5.11 3.89 6.33
CA GLY A 167 -4.74 5.21 6.82
C GLY A 167 -5.20 6.37 5.93
N TRP A 168 -6.10 6.12 4.98
CA TRP A 168 -6.62 7.14 4.09
C TRP A 168 -7.64 8.03 4.78
N LYS A 169 -7.59 9.33 4.48
CA LYS A 169 -8.58 10.29 4.95
C LYS A 169 -9.82 10.24 4.08
N VAL A 170 -11.00 10.13 4.69
CA VAL A 170 -12.28 10.09 3.98
C VAL A 170 -13.11 11.33 4.31
N ILE A 171 -13.62 11.98 3.26
CA ILE A 171 -14.57 13.08 3.34
C ILE A 171 -15.90 12.59 2.77
N ILE A 172 -16.94 12.60 3.57
CA ILE A 172 -18.29 12.26 3.13
C ILE A 172 -18.89 13.49 2.47
N ASN A 173 -19.07 13.44 1.15
CA ASN A 173 -19.61 14.55 0.37
C ASN A 173 -21.15 14.55 0.40
N ASP A 174 -21.73 13.33 0.33
CA ASP A 174 -23.17 13.13 0.31
C ASP A 174 -23.50 11.70 0.76
N CYS A 175 -24.48 11.57 1.68
CA CYS A 175 -24.92 10.26 2.18
C CYS A 175 -26.37 10.35 2.73
N PRO A 176 -27.37 10.61 1.86
CA PRO A 176 -28.77 10.67 2.32
C PRO A 176 -29.23 9.31 2.82
N ALA A 177 -29.87 9.31 3.98
CA ALA A 177 -30.54 8.13 4.52
C ALA A 177 -31.75 7.78 3.66
N ALA A 178 -32.00 6.50 3.46
CA ALA A 178 -33.24 6.04 2.85
C ALA A 178 -34.42 6.17 3.82
N GLU A 179 -35.63 6.18 3.30
CA GLU A 179 -36.85 6.40 4.11
C GLU A 179 -37.07 5.30 5.18
N VAL A 180 -36.69 4.06 4.90
CA VAL A 180 -36.97 2.92 5.79
C VAL A 180 -35.68 2.27 6.30
N ILE A 181 -34.77 1.87 5.43
CA ILE A 181 -33.54 1.18 5.78
C ILE A 181 -32.42 1.51 4.78
N GLY A 182 -31.19 1.66 5.27
CA GLY A 182 -30.03 1.86 4.42
C GLY A 182 -29.84 3.32 3.96
N ILE A 183 -29.30 3.48 2.78
CA ILE A 183 -28.98 4.79 2.16
C ILE A 183 -29.37 4.80 0.70
N ASP A 184 -29.75 5.97 0.18
CA ASP A 184 -30.08 6.15 -1.24
C ASP A 184 -28.84 6.32 -2.11
N ARG A 185 -27.77 6.79 -1.54
CA ARG A 185 -26.49 7.01 -2.19
C ARG A 185 -25.42 7.28 -1.14
N ALA A 186 -24.17 6.98 -1.47
CA ALA A 186 -23.03 7.55 -0.76
C ALA A 186 -22.03 8.07 -1.79
N THR A 187 -21.54 9.29 -1.60
CA THR A 187 -20.43 9.87 -2.36
C THR A 187 -19.37 10.32 -1.37
N ILE A 188 -18.18 9.76 -1.49
CA ILE A 188 -17.05 10.07 -0.61
C ILE A 188 -15.83 10.45 -1.44
N THR A 189 -15.03 11.36 -0.93
CA THR A 189 -13.67 11.65 -1.40
C THR A 189 -12.70 10.91 -0.50
N VAL A 190 -11.86 10.07 -1.11
CA VAL A 190 -10.82 9.29 -0.43
C VAL A 190 -9.48 9.90 -0.76
N GLN A 191 -8.80 10.44 0.24
CA GLN A 191 -7.51 11.10 0.09
C GLN A 191 -6.39 10.20 0.62
N GLY A 192 -5.46 9.83 -0.24
CA GLY A 192 -4.32 9.00 0.10
C GLY A 192 -3.57 8.48 -1.11
N LYS A 193 -2.32 8.06 -0.90
CA LYS A 193 -1.48 7.48 -1.95
C LYS A 193 -2.19 6.27 -2.55
N ASP A 194 -2.21 6.19 -3.89
CA ASP A 194 -2.76 5.10 -4.68
C ASP A 194 -4.28 4.85 -4.48
N ALA A 195 -5.00 5.80 -3.89
CA ALA A 195 -6.42 5.60 -3.57
C ALA A 195 -7.26 5.37 -4.84
N PHE A 196 -7.00 6.11 -5.92
CA PHE A 196 -7.71 5.91 -7.19
C PHE A 196 -7.32 4.58 -7.85
N GLY A 197 -6.03 4.26 -7.94
CA GLY A 197 -5.53 3.02 -8.53
C GLY A 197 -6.15 1.77 -7.87
N MET A 198 -6.23 1.77 -6.55
CA MET A 198 -6.84 0.69 -5.76
C MET A 198 -8.35 0.60 -5.95
N LEU A 199 -9.05 1.73 -5.91
CA LEU A 199 -10.51 1.76 -5.91
C LEU A 199 -11.12 1.66 -7.32
N ARG A 200 -10.39 2.00 -8.38
CA ARG A 200 -10.91 1.92 -9.75
C ARG A 200 -11.32 0.49 -10.16
N ALA A 201 -10.62 -0.51 -9.63
CA ALA A 201 -10.93 -1.91 -9.90
C ALA A 201 -12.29 -2.36 -9.30
N GLU A 202 -12.78 -1.62 -8.29
CA GLU A 202 -14.07 -1.86 -7.64
C GLU A 202 -15.27 -1.31 -8.45
N ALA A 203 -15.01 -0.58 -9.56
CA ALA A 203 -16.09 -0.03 -10.38
C ALA A 203 -16.90 -1.14 -11.05
N GLY A 204 -18.15 -1.30 -10.63
CA GLY A 204 -19.01 -2.35 -11.18
C GLY A 204 -20.24 -2.62 -10.34
N VAL A 205 -20.91 -3.74 -10.62
CA VAL A 205 -22.10 -4.18 -9.91
C VAL A 205 -21.74 -5.18 -8.82
N HIS A 206 -21.98 -4.79 -7.58
CA HIS A 206 -21.77 -5.61 -6.40
C HIS A 206 -23.04 -6.38 -6.05
N ARG A 207 -23.00 -7.70 -6.17
CA ARG A 207 -24.15 -8.58 -5.91
C ARG A 207 -24.04 -9.22 -4.52
N LEU A 208 -25.08 -9.07 -3.70
CA LEU A 208 -25.24 -9.78 -2.44
C LEU A 208 -26.19 -10.97 -2.62
N VAL A 209 -25.81 -12.12 -2.06
CA VAL A 209 -26.68 -13.29 -1.95
C VAL A 209 -26.77 -13.66 -0.48
N ARG A 210 -27.93 -13.44 0.11
CA ARG A 210 -28.21 -13.74 1.53
C ARG A 210 -29.71 -14.00 1.73
N ILE A 211 -30.07 -14.51 2.90
CA ILE A 211 -31.47 -14.50 3.39
C ILE A 211 -31.82 -13.05 3.71
N SER A 212 -33.01 -12.61 3.25
CA SER A 212 -33.50 -11.26 3.51
C SER A 212 -33.70 -11.04 5.00
N PRO A 213 -33.21 -9.93 5.60
CA PRO A 213 -33.53 -9.56 6.97
C PRO A 213 -34.90 -8.90 7.11
N THR A 214 -35.59 -8.61 6.00
CA THR A 214 -36.87 -7.89 5.94
C THR A 214 -38.05 -8.78 5.53
N ASP A 215 -37.81 -10.07 5.24
CA ASP A 215 -38.84 -11.09 4.95
C ASP A 215 -39.22 -11.84 6.21
#